data_f2aed30b43ce05a790b6cf8642efda36
#
_entry.id   f2aed30b43ce05a790b6cf8642efda36
#
_cell.length_a   1.000
_cell.length_b   1.000
_cell.length_c   1.000
_cell.angle_alpha   90.00
_cell.angle_beta   90.00
_cell.angle_gamma   90.00
#
_symmetry.space_group_name_H-M   'P 1'
#
loop_
_entity.id
_entity.type
_entity.pdbx_description
1 polymer ?
#
loop_
_entity_poly.entity_id
_entity_poly.type
_entity_poly.pdbx_seq_one_letter_code
_entity_poly.pdbx_strand_id
1 'polypeptide(L)'
;MTGGELIRDARRWHGLSQRRLALRAGTSQAWISRVERGEVSPSIESLDRLLLVMGESLRLDVERVGNDEEDRTWRQIHRARPMVERLERAFDAAGFADDLRGAVGSS
;
A
#
# COMPACT_ATOMS: atom_id res chain seq x y z
N MET A 1 1.34 -12.63 3.04
CA MET A 1 2.10 -11.80 2.07
C MET A 1 2.27 -10.40 2.64
N THR A 2 3.46 -9.86 2.54
CA THR A 2 3.73 -8.50 2.97
C THR A 2 3.61 -7.53 1.78
N GLY A 3 3.50 -6.23 2.08
CA GLY A 3 3.51 -5.21 1.03
C GLY A 3 4.79 -5.24 0.19
N GLY A 4 5.93 -5.50 0.85
CA GLY A 4 7.20 -5.61 0.15
C GLY A 4 7.27 -6.79 -0.80
N GLU A 5 6.73 -7.93 -0.40
CA GLU A 5 6.63 -9.10 -1.28
C GLU A 5 5.73 -8.83 -2.48
N LEU A 6 4.61 -8.17 -2.25
CA LEU A 6 3.69 -7.79 -3.31
C LEU A 6 4.38 -6.91 -4.35
N ILE A 7 5.10 -5.90 -3.90
CA ILE A 7 5.83 -5.00 -4.81
C ILE A 7 6.93 -5.73 -5.56
N ARG A 8 7.69 -6.58 -4.86
CA ARG A 8 8.76 -7.36 -5.51
C ARG A 8 8.20 -8.29 -6.59
N ASP A 9 7.12 -9.00 -6.27
CA ASP A 9 6.51 -9.93 -7.21
C ASP A 9 5.97 -9.20 -8.44
N ALA A 10 5.26 -8.08 -8.25
CA ALA A 10 4.75 -7.28 -9.36
C ALA A 10 5.91 -6.72 -10.20
N ARG A 11 6.95 -6.23 -9.56
CA ARG A 11 8.12 -5.70 -10.25
C ARG A 11 8.78 -6.75 -11.14
N ARG A 12 8.97 -7.95 -10.59
CA ARG A 12 9.58 -9.06 -11.34
C ARG A 12 8.69 -9.52 -12.48
N TRP A 13 7.40 -9.55 -12.26
CA TRP A 13 6.43 -9.89 -13.31
C TRP A 13 6.56 -8.94 -14.50
N HIS A 14 6.76 -7.67 -14.25
CA HIS A 14 6.91 -6.65 -15.31
C HIS A 14 8.35 -6.50 -15.80
N GLY A 15 9.27 -7.30 -15.31
CA GLY A 15 10.67 -7.24 -15.73
C GLY A 15 11.39 -5.95 -15.36
N LEU A 16 10.96 -5.28 -14.31
CA LEU A 16 11.54 -4.03 -13.87
C LEU A 16 12.63 -4.25 -12.82
N SER A 17 13.70 -3.47 -12.90
CA SER A 17 14.67 -3.37 -11.83
C SER A 17 14.12 -2.48 -10.70
N GLN A 18 14.70 -2.61 -9.51
CA GLN A 18 14.35 -1.71 -8.40
C GLN A 18 14.60 -0.25 -8.78
N ARG A 19 15.69 0.01 -9.49
CA ARG A 19 16.03 1.35 -9.94
C ARG A 19 14.97 1.91 -10.91
N ARG A 20 14.53 1.10 -11.85
CA ARG A 20 13.52 1.53 -12.81
C ARG A 20 12.19 1.82 -12.14
N LEU A 21 11.78 0.96 -11.22
CA LEU A 21 10.58 1.20 -10.45
C LEU A 21 10.69 2.50 -9.66
N ALA A 22 11.83 2.72 -9.02
CA ALA A 22 12.07 3.94 -8.25
C ALA A 22 11.96 5.20 -9.13
N LEU A 23 12.54 5.15 -10.32
CA LEU A 23 12.46 6.26 -11.26
C LEU A 23 11.02 6.55 -11.69
N ARG A 24 10.26 5.51 -11.99
CA ARG A 24 8.85 5.66 -12.38
C ARG A 24 7.98 6.18 -11.24
N ALA A 25 8.27 5.77 -10.03
CA ALA A 25 7.49 6.16 -8.87
C ALA A 25 7.93 7.49 -8.26
N GLY A 26 9.03 8.07 -8.72
CA GLY A 26 9.56 9.32 -8.17
C GLY A 26 10.16 9.14 -6.78
N THR A 27 10.78 8.01 -6.53
CA THR A 27 11.41 7.70 -5.24
C THR A 27 12.84 7.18 -5.46
N SER A 28 13.48 6.71 -4.38
CA SER A 28 14.84 6.19 -4.46
C SER A 28 14.84 4.66 -4.53
N GLN A 29 15.88 4.12 -5.17
CA GLN A 29 16.10 2.68 -5.18
C GLN A 29 16.30 2.14 -3.76
N ALA A 30 16.98 2.90 -2.92
CA ALA A 30 17.22 2.51 -1.54
C ALA A 30 15.89 2.30 -0.78
N TRP A 31 14.92 3.17 -1.00
CA TRP A 31 13.60 3.03 -0.38
C TRP A 31 12.87 1.80 -0.90
N ILE A 32 12.86 1.58 -2.22
CA ILE A 32 12.27 0.38 -2.81
C ILE A 32 12.91 -0.88 -2.22
N SER A 33 14.23 -0.90 -2.13
CA SER A 33 14.96 -2.03 -1.55
C SER A 33 14.54 -2.32 -0.11
N ARG A 34 14.41 -1.27 0.71
CA ARG A 34 13.99 -1.42 2.10
C ARG A 34 12.56 -1.92 2.23
N VAL A 35 11.67 -1.46 1.35
CA VAL A 35 10.30 -1.95 1.30
C VAL A 35 10.27 -3.44 0.97
N GLU A 36 11.01 -3.85 -0.05
CA GLU A 36 11.04 -5.25 -0.48
C GLU A 36 11.65 -6.18 0.57
N ARG A 37 12.59 -5.68 1.35
CA ARG A 37 13.20 -6.44 2.45
C ARG A 37 12.37 -6.45 3.73
N GLY A 38 11.25 -5.72 3.76
CA GLY A 38 10.39 -5.64 4.93
C GLY A 38 10.92 -4.72 6.02
N GLU A 39 11.95 -3.92 5.74
CA GLU A 39 12.48 -2.95 6.71
C GLU A 39 11.59 -1.72 6.84
N VAL A 40 10.82 -1.43 5.82
CA VAL A 40 9.86 -0.33 5.81
C VAL A 40 8.50 -0.90 5.43
N SER A 41 7.47 -0.52 6.17
CA SER A 41 6.09 -0.89 5.88
C SER A 41 5.40 0.29 5.21
N PRO A 42 5.24 0.27 3.89
CA PRO A 42 4.64 1.39 3.19
C PRO A 42 3.14 1.46 3.48
N SER A 43 2.59 2.67 3.36
CA SER A 43 1.15 2.87 3.44
C SER A 43 0.44 2.20 2.26
N ILE A 44 -0.86 1.98 2.40
CA ILE A 44 -1.69 1.47 1.31
C ILE A 44 -1.62 2.39 0.10
N GLU A 45 -1.60 3.70 0.32
CA GLU A 45 -1.48 4.67 -0.76
C GLU A 45 -0.15 4.56 -1.49
N SER A 46 0.94 4.36 -0.74
CA SER A 46 2.25 4.14 -1.35
C SER A 46 2.28 2.85 -2.17
N LEU A 47 1.68 1.77 -1.64
CA LEU A 47 1.59 0.51 -2.36
C LEU A 47 0.79 0.66 -3.66
N ASP A 48 -0.36 1.31 -3.59
CA ASP A 48 -1.21 1.52 -4.76
C ASP A 48 -0.47 2.34 -5.82
N ARG A 49 0.24 3.39 -5.40
CA ARG A 49 1.01 4.21 -6.32
C ARG A 49 2.13 3.42 -7.01
N LEU A 50 2.85 2.59 -6.25
CA LEU A 50 3.89 1.74 -6.83
C LEU A 50 3.31 0.76 -7.85
N LEU A 51 2.16 0.19 -7.53
CA LEU A 51 1.48 -0.72 -8.44
C LEU A 51 0.95 0.01 -9.68
N LEU A 52 0.39 1.19 -9.50
CA LEU A 52 -0.14 1.99 -10.62
C LEU A 52 0.93 2.34 -11.64
N VAL A 53 2.14 2.67 -11.20
CA VAL A 53 3.23 2.97 -12.15
C VAL A 53 3.71 1.74 -12.89
N MET A 54 3.33 0.55 -12.44
CA MET A 54 3.58 -0.71 -13.14
C MET A 54 2.37 -1.18 -13.94
N GLY A 55 1.29 -0.40 -13.96
CA GLY A 55 0.06 -0.74 -14.68
C GLY A 55 -0.88 -1.65 -13.90
N GLU A 56 -0.72 -1.73 -12.59
CA GLU A 56 -1.57 -2.55 -11.74
C GLU A 56 -2.30 -1.69 -10.72
N SER A 57 -3.42 -2.21 -10.23
CA SER A 57 -4.23 -1.51 -9.23
C SER A 57 -4.37 -2.37 -7.99
N LEU A 58 -4.20 -1.75 -6.83
CA LEU A 58 -4.40 -2.43 -5.57
C LEU A 58 -5.90 -2.54 -5.29
N ARG A 59 -6.34 -3.76 -4.98
CA ARG A 59 -7.69 -4.00 -4.51
C ARG A 59 -7.62 -4.53 -3.09
N LEU A 60 -8.39 -3.90 -2.21
CA LEU A 60 -8.52 -4.32 -0.84
C LEU A 60 -9.89 -4.94 -0.65
N ASP A 61 -9.89 -6.12 -0.07
CA ASP A 61 -11.12 -6.81 0.26
C ASP A 61 -11.11 -7.16 1.74
N VAL A 62 -12.26 -7.04 2.36
CA VAL A 62 -12.42 -7.34 3.78
C VAL A 62 -13.41 -8.48 3.91
N GLU A 63 -12.92 -9.61 4.37
CA GLU A 63 -13.76 -10.75 4.67
C GLU A 63 -14.12 -10.74 6.14
N ARG A 64 -15.38 -10.91 6.43
CA ARG A 64 -15.84 -11.00 7.80
C ARG A 64 -15.77 -12.42 8.28
N VAL A 65 -15.14 -12.57 9.44
CA VAL A 65 -15.01 -13.85 10.10
C VAL A 65 -16.06 -13.88 11.20
N GLY A 66 -17.01 -14.79 11.09
CA GLY A 66 -18.11 -14.90 12.04
C GLY A 66 -19.47 -14.58 11.40
N ASN A 67 -20.52 -15.21 11.89
CA ASN A 67 -21.84 -15.16 11.29
C ASN A 67 -22.95 -14.85 12.27
N ASP A 68 -22.67 -14.14 13.37
CA ASP A 68 -23.69 -13.80 14.33
C ASP A 68 -24.45 -12.53 13.92
N GLU A 69 -25.59 -12.31 14.57
CA GLU A 69 -26.43 -11.16 14.28
C GLU A 69 -25.77 -9.84 14.65
N GLU A 70 -24.90 -9.85 15.65
CA GLU A 70 -24.15 -8.66 16.04
C GLU A 70 -23.27 -8.16 14.92
N ASP A 71 -22.61 -9.06 14.23
CA ASP A 71 -21.79 -8.70 13.06
C ASP A 71 -22.65 -8.10 11.95
N ARG A 72 -23.85 -8.66 11.73
CA ARG A 72 -24.76 -8.11 10.72
C ARG A 72 -25.26 -6.74 11.11
N THR A 73 -25.59 -6.55 12.38
CA THR A 73 -26.04 -5.25 12.89
C THR A 73 -24.92 -4.23 12.77
N TRP A 74 -23.73 -4.64 13.11
CA TRP A 74 -22.55 -3.78 12.99
C TRP A 74 -22.32 -3.37 11.54
N ARG A 75 -22.46 -4.31 10.59
CA ARG A 75 -22.33 -4.01 9.16
C ARG A 75 -23.39 -3.02 8.68
N GLN A 76 -24.61 -3.12 9.18
CA GLN A 76 -25.67 -2.19 8.81
C GLN A 76 -25.40 -0.78 9.32
N ILE A 77 -24.89 -0.67 10.54
CA ILE A 77 -24.61 0.61 11.19
C ILE A 77 -23.31 1.21 10.68
N HIS A 78 -22.29 0.37 10.52
CA HIS A 78 -20.94 0.76 10.12
C HIS A 78 -20.60 0.17 8.75
N ARG A 79 -21.20 0.72 7.71
CA ARG A 79 -20.94 0.27 6.34
C ARG A 79 -19.45 0.40 6.01
N ALA A 80 -19.00 -0.37 5.03
CA ALA A 80 -17.61 -0.40 4.60
C ALA A 80 -17.03 1.00 4.32
N ARG A 81 -17.85 1.92 3.82
CA ARG A 81 -17.42 3.28 3.49
C ARG A 81 -16.84 4.06 4.67
N PRO A 82 -17.50 4.13 5.84
CA PRO A 82 -16.89 4.81 6.99
C PRO A 82 -15.59 4.18 7.45
N MET A 83 -15.48 2.86 7.35
CA MET A 83 -14.25 2.16 7.69
C MET A 83 -13.13 2.49 6.70
N VAL A 84 -13.42 2.49 5.43
CA VAL A 84 -12.46 2.87 4.39
C VAL A 84 -12.02 4.31 4.59
N GLU A 85 -12.94 5.23 4.84
CA GLU A 85 -12.62 6.62 5.10
C GLU A 85 -11.70 6.78 6.31
N ARG A 86 -11.92 6.03 7.39
CA ARG A 86 -11.05 6.06 8.55
C ARG A 86 -9.66 5.52 8.27
N LEU A 87 -9.57 4.45 7.49
CA LEU A 87 -8.30 3.90 7.06
C LEU A 87 -7.55 4.89 6.19
N GLU A 88 -8.23 5.52 5.24
CA GLU A 88 -7.65 6.55 4.38
C GLU A 88 -7.08 7.69 5.20
N ARG A 89 -7.81 8.19 6.18
CA ARG A 89 -7.31 9.25 7.07
C ARG A 89 -6.09 8.81 7.86
N ALA A 90 -6.10 7.58 8.37
CA ALA A 90 -4.97 7.05 9.12
C ALA A 90 -3.73 6.95 8.24
N PHE A 91 -3.90 6.51 7.00
CA PHE A 91 -2.81 6.41 6.05
C PHE A 91 -2.35 7.77 5.55
N ASP A 92 -3.25 8.72 5.37
CA ASP A 92 -2.90 10.10 5.05
C ASP A 92 -2.08 10.74 6.17
N ALA A 93 -2.46 10.51 7.42
CA ALA A 93 -1.75 11.05 8.57
C ALA A 93 -0.38 10.39 8.78
N ALA A 94 -0.30 9.07 8.54
CA ALA A 94 0.94 8.30 8.61
C ALA A 94 1.80 8.43 7.35
N GLY A 95 1.23 8.94 6.41
CA GLY A 95 1.41 9.46 5.20
C GLY A 95 2.13 8.83 4.06
N PHE A 96 1.39 8.64 3.00
CA PHE A 96 1.94 8.43 1.67
C PHE A 96 2.97 9.54 1.32
N ALA A 97 2.62 10.79 1.59
CA ALA A 97 3.50 11.92 1.35
C ALA A 97 4.78 11.84 2.17
N ASP A 98 4.67 11.40 3.43
CA ASP A 98 5.82 11.24 4.31
C ASP A 98 6.71 10.07 3.88
N ASP A 99 6.11 8.94 3.48
CA ASP A 99 6.85 7.80 2.95
C ASP A 99 7.68 8.20 1.73
N LEU A 100 7.06 8.86 0.76
CA LEU A 100 7.75 9.28 -0.46
C LEU A 100 8.70 10.44 -0.20
N ARG A 101 8.32 11.38 0.62
CA ARG A 101 9.13 12.54 0.94
C ARG A 101 10.38 12.14 1.72
N GLY A 102 10.25 11.22 2.66
CA GLY A 102 11.38 10.67 3.38
C GLY A 102 12.37 9.95 2.48
N ALA A 103 11.88 9.26 1.43
CA ALA A 103 12.71 8.56 0.47
C ALA A 103 13.41 9.52 -0.50
N VAL A 104 12.69 10.53 -0.98
CA VAL A 104 13.20 11.49 -1.96
C VAL A 104 14.02 12.59 -1.30
N GLY A 105 13.58 13.06 -0.13
CA GLY A 105 14.23 14.15 0.59
C GLY A 105 15.58 13.78 1.18
N SER A 106 15.87 12.50 1.33
CA SER A 106 17.16 12.03 1.84
C SER A 106 18.22 11.83 0.76
N SER A 107 17.86 12.08 -0.46
CA SER A 107 18.78 11.94 -1.60
C SER A 107 19.58 13.20 -1.91
#